data_123d39729ff96f76b53ae9bc0bd4218d
#
_entry.id   123d39729ff96f76b53ae9bc0bd4218d
#
_cell.length_a   1.000
_cell.length_b   1.000
_cell.length_c   1.000
_cell.angle_alpha   90.00
_cell.angle_beta   90.00
_cell.angle_gamma   90.00
#
_symmetry.space_group_name_H-M   'P 1'
#
loop_
_entity.id
_entity.type
_entity.pdbx_description
1 polymer ?
#
loop_
_entity_poly.entity_id
_entity_poly.type
_entity_poly.pdbx_seq_one_letter_code
_entity_poly.pdbx_strand_id
1 'polypeptide(L)'
;LRHSGFSRRFIGYGHREASLRRGVELGVIDEYTLDLDAAIARADILVICTPTLTAATMLEQILPRLGARAGGPLITDVASVKGNLRDTAIATAGSMPPQLVLGHPIAGSEHSGVEASNVDLFLHHRVILTPVEGNDPAAVEVVRAMWASTGAEVLDMTVDRHDAVLAATSHLPHMLAYTLVDALASAAASEDMFRCAAGGFRDF
;
A
#
# COMPACT_ATOMS: atom_id res chain seq x y z
N LEU A 1 0.29 12.54 -6.29
CA LEU A 1 -0.62 12.37 -7.44
C LEU A 1 -1.40 13.66 -7.74
N ARG A 2 -2.01 14.32 -6.75
CA ARG A 2 -2.68 15.62 -6.96
C ARG A 2 -1.69 16.69 -7.43
N HIS A 3 -0.56 16.81 -6.76
CA HIS A 3 0.47 17.79 -7.06
C HIS A 3 1.12 17.57 -8.45
N SER A 4 1.28 16.31 -8.86
CA SER A 4 1.80 15.96 -10.19
C SER A 4 0.79 16.19 -11.33
N GLY A 5 -0.49 16.45 -11.01
CA GLY A 5 -1.54 16.59 -12.01
C GLY A 5 -1.99 15.29 -12.68
N PHE A 6 -1.53 14.12 -12.17
CA PHE A 6 -1.92 12.82 -12.73
C PHE A 6 -3.42 12.57 -12.62
N SER A 7 -4.05 12.93 -11.52
CA SER A 7 -5.50 12.85 -11.33
C SER A 7 -6.08 14.19 -10.87
N ARG A 8 -7.31 14.47 -11.30
CA ARG A 8 -8.04 15.69 -10.96
C ARG A 8 -8.98 15.50 -9.77
N ARG A 9 -9.38 14.28 -9.46
CA ARG A 9 -10.38 13.99 -8.44
C ARG A 9 -9.96 12.80 -7.59
N PHE A 10 -10.05 12.94 -6.29
CA PHE A 10 -9.69 11.94 -5.30
C PHE A 10 -10.88 11.66 -4.41
N ILE A 11 -11.34 10.41 -4.39
CA ILE A 11 -12.47 9.95 -3.58
C ILE A 11 -11.92 9.03 -2.50
N GLY A 12 -12.13 9.38 -1.24
CA GLY A 12 -11.78 8.53 -0.10
C GLY A 12 -12.88 7.49 0.16
N TYR A 13 -12.48 6.23 0.33
CA TYR A 13 -13.35 5.18 0.85
C TYR A 13 -12.74 4.58 2.13
N GLY A 14 -13.56 4.30 3.13
CA GLY A 14 -13.12 3.68 4.37
C GLY A 14 -14.25 3.59 5.40
N HIS A 15 -13.98 2.95 6.53
CA HIS A 15 -14.99 2.72 7.58
C HIS A 15 -15.03 3.83 8.65
N ARG A 16 -13.99 4.68 8.77
CA ARG A 16 -13.92 5.76 9.75
C ARG A 16 -14.27 7.10 9.11
N GLU A 17 -15.54 7.47 9.15
CA GLU A 17 -16.03 8.71 8.55
C GLU A 17 -15.26 9.96 9.03
N ALA A 18 -14.92 10.04 10.33
CA ALA A 18 -14.18 11.16 10.88
C ALA A 18 -12.82 11.36 10.20
N SER A 19 -12.08 10.29 9.91
CA SER A 19 -10.80 10.35 9.19
C SER A 19 -10.99 10.78 7.74
N LEU A 20 -12.05 10.33 7.08
CA LEU A 20 -12.37 10.71 5.70
C LEU A 20 -12.76 12.18 5.61
N ARG A 21 -13.61 12.65 6.52
CA ARG A 21 -14.00 14.06 6.63
C ARG A 21 -12.76 14.94 6.84
N ARG A 22 -11.86 14.52 7.74
CA ARG A 22 -10.60 15.21 7.97
C ARG A 22 -9.72 15.27 6.72
N GLY A 23 -9.71 14.20 5.91
CA GLY A 23 -9.02 14.19 4.61
C GLY A 23 -9.57 15.21 3.63
N VAL A 24 -10.87 15.45 3.63
CA VAL A 24 -11.51 16.52 2.81
C VAL A 24 -11.12 17.90 3.36
N GLU A 25 -11.20 18.13 4.66
CA GLU A 25 -10.83 19.41 5.30
C GLU A 25 -9.38 19.80 5.00
N LEU A 26 -8.47 18.84 4.98
CA LEU A 26 -7.05 19.05 4.67
C LEU A 26 -6.75 19.11 3.15
N GLY A 27 -7.76 18.91 2.29
CA GLY A 27 -7.59 18.92 0.84
C GLY A 27 -6.81 17.71 0.29
N VAL A 28 -6.65 16.65 1.08
CA VAL A 28 -5.99 15.42 0.64
C VAL A 28 -6.88 14.65 -0.34
N ILE A 29 -8.18 14.59 -0.05
CA ILE A 29 -9.23 14.06 -0.93
C ILE A 29 -10.28 15.16 -1.21
N ASP A 30 -11.04 15.02 -2.30
CA ASP A 30 -12.08 15.99 -2.67
C ASP A 30 -13.42 15.66 -2.02
N GLU A 31 -13.67 14.37 -1.82
CA GLU A 31 -14.90 13.83 -1.26
C GLU A 31 -14.67 12.42 -0.73
N TYR A 32 -15.66 11.88 -0.05
CA TYR A 32 -15.61 10.49 0.45
C TYR A 32 -16.94 9.78 0.30
N THR A 33 -16.88 8.47 0.42
CA THR A 33 -18.05 7.59 0.54
C THR A 33 -17.77 6.46 1.55
N LEU A 34 -18.82 5.98 2.19
CA LEU A 34 -18.80 4.77 3.05
C LEU A 34 -19.31 3.55 2.29
N ASP A 35 -19.76 3.73 1.06
CA ASP A 35 -20.31 2.71 0.19
C ASP A 35 -19.26 2.24 -0.81
N LEU A 36 -18.90 0.95 -0.76
CA LEU A 36 -17.89 0.35 -1.63
C LEU A 36 -18.36 0.31 -3.09
N ASP A 37 -19.65 0.03 -3.34
CA ASP A 37 -20.17 -0.04 -4.70
C ASP A 37 -20.14 1.35 -5.36
N ALA A 38 -20.45 2.39 -4.61
CA ALA A 38 -20.34 3.77 -5.06
C ALA A 38 -18.87 4.16 -5.34
N ALA A 39 -17.92 3.71 -4.52
CA ALA A 39 -16.50 3.93 -4.75
C ALA A 39 -16.02 3.26 -6.05
N ILE A 40 -16.38 1.98 -6.24
CA ILE A 40 -16.02 1.21 -7.45
C ILE A 40 -16.63 1.84 -8.71
N ALA A 41 -17.90 2.23 -8.66
CA ALA A 41 -18.62 2.76 -9.82
C ALA A 41 -18.05 4.09 -10.33
N ARG A 42 -17.37 4.85 -9.47
CA ARG A 42 -16.86 6.20 -9.75
C ARG A 42 -15.36 6.26 -9.99
N ALA A 43 -14.65 5.16 -9.79
CA ALA A 43 -13.20 5.12 -9.92
C ALA A 43 -12.76 4.76 -11.34
N ASP A 44 -11.74 5.46 -11.84
CA ASP A 44 -10.91 5.02 -12.97
C ASP A 44 -9.76 4.14 -12.45
N ILE A 45 -9.23 4.48 -11.27
CA ILE A 45 -8.18 3.72 -10.57
C ILE A 45 -8.57 3.58 -9.10
N LEU A 46 -8.53 2.36 -8.58
CA LEU A 46 -8.65 2.04 -7.16
C LEU A 46 -7.26 1.79 -6.59
N VAL A 47 -6.87 2.54 -5.57
CA VAL A 47 -5.61 2.33 -4.85
C VAL A 47 -5.93 1.81 -3.45
N ILE A 48 -5.57 0.57 -3.15
CA ILE A 48 -5.79 -0.06 -1.85
C ILE A 48 -4.65 0.32 -0.92
N CYS A 49 -4.93 1.24 0.03
CA CYS A 49 -3.96 1.79 0.99
C CYS A 49 -4.19 1.27 2.41
N THR A 50 -4.56 0.00 2.56
CA THR A 50 -4.81 -0.63 3.85
C THR A 50 -3.66 -1.59 4.22
N PRO A 51 -3.54 -1.99 5.51
CA PRO A 51 -2.60 -3.05 5.89
C PRO A 51 -2.82 -4.33 5.07
N THR A 52 -1.75 -5.13 4.88
CA THR A 52 -1.70 -6.26 3.94
C THR A 52 -2.87 -7.24 4.07
N LEU A 53 -3.23 -7.66 5.28
CA LEU A 53 -4.36 -8.58 5.49
C LEU A 53 -5.71 -7.92 5.15
N THR A 54 -5.86 -6.64 5.49
CA THR A 54 -7.06 -5.87 5.12
C THR A 54 -7.12 -5.65 3.60
N ALA A 55 -5.98 -5.47 2.94
CA ALA A 55 -5.92 -5.35 1.48
C ALA A 55 -6.39 -6.65 0.79
N ALA A 56 -6.01 -7.82 1.31
CA ALA A 56 -6.53 -9.11 0.83
C ALA A 56 -8.06 -9.19 0.97
N THR A 57 -8.60 -8.87 2.16
CA THR A 57 -10.06 -8.81 2.37
C THR A 57 -10.76 -7.81 1.45
N MET A 58 -10.11 -6.66 1.16
CA MET A 58 -10.64 -5.70 0.20
C MET A 58 -10.69 -6.28 -1.23
N LEU A 59 -9.68 -7.02 -1.66
CA LEU A 59 -9.70 -7.70 -2.96
C LEU A 59 -10.84 -8.73 -3.04
N GLU A 60 -11.08 -9.54 -1.99
CA GLU A 60 -12.20 -10.47 -1.91
C GLU A 60 -13.56 -9.76 -2.05
N GLN A 61 -13.67 -8.53 -1.59
CA GLN A 61 -14.89 -7.74 -1.71
C GLN A 61 -15.01 -7.02 -3.05
N ILE A 62 -13.92 -6.48 -3.58
CA ILE A 62 -13.92 -5.68 -4.82
C ILE A 62 -14.08 -6.58 -6.05
N LEU A 63 -13.30 -7.65 -6.18
CA LEU A 63 -13.22 -8.44 -7.41
C LEU A 63 -14.58 -9.02 -7.85
N PRO A 64 -15.42 -9.60 -6.97
CA PRO A 64 -16.75 -10.09 -7.36
C PRO A 64 -17.70 -8.98 -7.84
N ARG A 65 -17.49 -7.73 -7.38
CA ARG A 65 -18.32 -6.57 -7.72
C ARG A 65 -17.97 -5.95 -9.06
N LEU A 66 -16.79 -6.23 -9.60
CA LEU A 66 -16.40 -5.73 -10.93
C LEU A 66 -17.21 -6.36 -12.05
N GLY A 67 -17.71 -7.60 -11.84
CA GLY A 67 -18.47 -8.35 -12.85
C GLY A 67 -17.67 -8.58 -14.13
N ALA A 68 -18.35 -9.02 -15.17
CA ALA A 68 -17.80 -9.14 -16.54
C ALA A 68 -17.72 -7.78 -17.27
N ARG A 69 -17.66 -6.66 -16.56
CA ARG A 69 -17.65 -5.32 -17.14
C ARG A 69 -16.32 -5.08 -17.84
N ALA A 70 -16.33 -5.15 -19.15
CA ALA A 70 -15.23 -4.61 -19.95
C ALA A 70 -15.08 -3.12 -19.61
N GLY A 71 -13.93 -2.71 -19.09
CA GLY A 71 -13.66 -1.32 -18.70
C GLY A 71 -13.97 -0.97 -17.23
N GLY A 72 -13.88 -1.93 -16.30
CA GLY A 72 -13.84 -1.64 -14.86
C GLY A 72 -12.58 -0.84 -14.47
N PRO A 73 -12.50 -0.30 -13.22
CA PRO A 73 -11.35 0.48 -12.77
C PRO A 73 -10.08 -0.37 -12.78
N LEU A 74 -8.94 0.28 -13.03
CA LEU A 74 -7.64 -0.30 -12.69
C LEU A 74 -7.53 -0.43 -11.17
N ILE A 75 -6.87 -1.48 -10.71
CA ILE A 75 -6.66 -1.72 -9.28
C ILE A 75 -5.17 -1.83 -9.02
N THR A 76 -4.69 -1.13 -8.01
CA THR A 76 -3.34 -1.29 -7.48
C THR A 76 -3.38 -1.19 -5.96
N ASP A 77 -2.26 -1.55 -5.32
CA ASP A 77 -2.13 -1.52 -3.87
C ASP A 77 -0.79 -0.94 -3.43
N VAL A 78 -0.62 -0.77 -2.13
CA VAL A 78 0.63 -0.29 -1.52
C VAL A 78 1.15 -1.23 -0.43
N ALA A 79 0.61 -2.44 -0.32
CA ALA A 79 0.97 -3.39 0.73
C ALA A 79 2.43 -3.85 0.62
N SER A 80 3.01 -4.24 1.75
CA SER A 80 4.43 -4.64 1.82
C SER A 80 4.69 -6.10 1.43
N VAL A 81 3.67 -6.93 1.23
CA VAL A 81 3.76 -8.33 0.78
C VAL A 81 2.87 -8.51 -0.44
N LYS A 82 3.38 -9.18 -1.48
CA LYS A 82 2.67 -9.34 -2.76
C LYS A 82 2.08 -10.73 -2.96
N GLY A 83 2.74 -11.76 -2.43
CA GLY A 83 2.34 -13.16 -2.63
C GLY A 83 0.91 -13.43 -2.17
N ASN A 84 0.56 -13.01 -0.96
CA ASN A 84 -0.78 -13.23 -0.44
C ASN A 84 -1.86 -12.47 -1.22
N LEU A 85 -1.57 -11.28 -1.76
CA LEU A 85 -2.53 -10.53 -2.58
C LEU A 85 -2.74 -11.18 -3.94
N ARG A 86 -1.64 -11.66 -4.59
CA ARG A 86 -1.72 -12.46 -5.81
C ARG A 86 -2.60 -13.69 -5.60
N ASP A 87 -2.29 -14.45 -4.54
CA ASP A 87 -2.97 -15.72 -4.26
C ASP A 87 -4.45 -15.50 -3.92
N THR A 88 -4.77 -14.45 -3.13
CA THR A 88 -6.14 -14.03 -2.85
C THR A 88 -6.89 -13.62 -4.13
N ALA A 89 -6.26 -12.85 -5.00
CA ALA A 89 -6.87 -12.41 -6.25
C ALA A 89 -7.21 -13.60 -7.16
N ILE A 90 -6.27 -14.54 -7.31
CA ILE A 90 -6.47 -15.76 -8.11
C ILE A 90 -7.55 -16.65 -7.48
N ALA A 91 -7.54 -16.84 -6.16
CA ALA A 91 -8.55 -17.64 -5.46
C ALA A 91 -9.96 -17.05 -5.61
N THR A 92 -10.07 -15.72 -5.60
CA THR A 92 -11.35 -15.01 -5.69
C THR A 92 -11.90 -14.94 -7.10
N ALA A 93 -11.05 -14.71 -8.11
CA ALA A 93 -11.46 -14.47 -9.50
C ALA A 93 -11.25 -15.68 -10.43
N GLY A 94 -10.61 -16.76 -9.94
CA GLY A 94 -10.27 -17.95 -10.74
C GLY A 94 -8.97 -17.78 -11.56
N SER A 95 -8.53 -16.56 -11.81
CA SER A 95 -7.28 -16.21 -12.47
C SER A 95 -6.85 -14.81 -12.05
N MET A 96 -5.63 -14.41 -12.40
CA MET A 96 -5.18 -13.03 -12.13
C MET A 96 -6.02 -12.04 -12.97
N PRO A 97 -6.70 -11.07 -12.31
CA PRO A 97 -7.46 -10.05 -13.04
C PRO A 97 -6.53 -9.16 -13.88
N PRO A 98 -6.80 -8.97 -15.19
CA PRO A 98 -5.92 -8.19 -16.07
C PRO A 98 -5.66 -6.75 -15.58
N GLN A 99 -6.65 -6.14 -14.94
CA GLN A 99 -6.58 -4.75 -14.44
C GLN A 99 -6.01 -4.62 -13.02
N LEU A 100 -5.61 -5.72 -12.35
CA LEU A 100 -5.01 -5.67 -11.01
C LEU A 100 -3.48 -5.70 -11.13
N VAL A 101 -2.83 -4.57 -10.90
CA VAL A 101 -1.38 -4.42 -10.91
C VAL A 101 -0.88 -4.20 -9.49
N LEU A 102 -0.21 -5.19 -8.92
CA LEU A 102 0.30 -5.14 -7.56
C LEU A 102 1.53 -4.25 -7.47
N GLY A 103 1.58 -3.39 -6.45
CA GLY A 103 2.65 -2.43 -6.24
C GLY A 103 3.04 -2.30 -4.75
N HIS A 104 4.28 -1.86 -4.52
CA HIS A 104 4.80 -1.60 -3.19
C HIS A 104 5.73 -0.39 -3.22
N PRO A 105 5.30 0.79 -2.75
CA PRO A 105 6.19 1.93 -2.56
C PRO A 105 7.12 1.67 -1.36
N ILE A 106 8.43 1.77 -1.61
CA ILE A 106 9.47 1.63 -0.58
C ILE A 106 9.68 3.00 0.07
N ALA A 107 8.65 3.46 0.71
CA ALA A 107 8.59 4.74 1.42
C ALA A 107 7.58 4.65 2.55
N GLY A 108 7.83 5.35 3.64
CA GLY A 108 6.95 5.38 4.80
C GLY A 108 7.47 6.33 5.87
N SER A 109 6.66 6.56 6.88
CA SER A 109 7.06 7.26 8.09
C SER A 109 6.44 6.54 9.30
N GLU A 110 6.99 6.80 10.48
CA GLU A 110 6.46 6.33 11.76
C GLU A 110 5.13 6.99 12.14
N HIS A 111 4.75 8.06 11.45
CA HIS A 111 3.48 8.75 11.66
C HIS A 111 2.38 8.14 10.80
N SER A 112 1.19 8.05 11.35
CA SER A 112 0.01 7.53 10.69
C SER A 112 -1.14 8.55 10.68
N GLY A 113 -2.13 8.30 9.81
CA GLY A 113 -3.28 9.18 9.66
C GLY A 113 -3.10 10.24 8.58
N VAL A 114 -4.20 10.93 8.27
CA VAL A 114 -4.24 11.91 7.18
C VAL A 114 -3.41 13.17 7.49
N GLU A 115 -3.22 13.49 8.76
CA GLU A 115 -2.36 14.59 9.22
C GLU A 115 -0.87 14.37 8.90
N ALA A 116 -0.45 13.12 8.78
CA ALA A 116 0.92 12.75 8.43
C ALA A 116 1.17 12.73 6.92
N SER A 117 0.17 13.08 6.11
CA SER A 117 0.33 13.08 4.65
C SER A 117 1.42 14.06 4.21
N ASN A 118 2.33 13.57 3.36
CA ASN A 118 3.43 14.35 2.82
C ASN A 118 3.42 14.25 1.29
N VAL A 119 3.45 15.40 0.62
CA VAL A 119 3.42 15.49 -0.84
C VAL A 119 4.66 14.89 -1.49
N ASP A 120 5.81 14.98 -0.81
CA ASP A 120 7.12 14.52 -1.29
C ASP A 120 7.48 13.11 -0.82
N LEU A 121 6.54 12.38 -0.17
CA LEU A 121 6.81 11.06 0.42
C LEU A 121 7.45 10.07 -0.57
N PHE A 122 7.10 10.15 -1.84
CA PHE A 122 7.58 9.21 -2.86
C PHE A 122 8.72 9.78 -3.73
N LEU A 123 9.06 11.07 -3.56
CA LEU A 123 10.09 11.73 -4.35
C LEU A 123 11.45 11.06 -4.12
N HIS A 124 12.10 10.60 -5.21
CA HIS A 124 13.35 9.83 -5.19
C HIS A 124 13.30 8.50 -4.44
N HIS A 125 12.12 8.04 -4.01
CA HIS A 125 11.94 6.71 -3.47
C HIS A 125 11.61 5.69 -4.57
N ARG A 126 11.77 4.41 -4.26
CA ARG A 126 11.46 3.32 -5.18
C ARG A 126 10.02 2.87 -5.01
N VAL A 127 9.40 2.50 -6.13
CA VAL A 127 8.14 1.76 -6.15
C VAL A 127 8.37 0.49 -6.95
N ILE A 128 8.08 -0.65 -6.35
CA ILE A 128 8.23 -1.95 -7.00
C ILE A 128 6.86 -2.37 -7.51
N LEU A 129 6.74 -2.55 -8.82
CA LEU A 129 5.59 -3.23 -9.43
C LEU A 129 5.92 -4.71 -9.60
N THR A 130 4.90 -5.55 -9.41
CA THR A 130 5.06 -7.00 -9.58
C THR A 130 4.05 -7.51 -10.62
N PRO A 131 4.23 -7.15 -11.91
CA PRO A 131 3.37 -7.65 -12.96
C PRO A 131 3.49 -9.17 -13.07
N VAL A 132 2.36 -9.84 -13.29
CA VAL A 132 2.28 -11.29 -13.45
C VAL A 132 1.63 -11.65 -14.79
N GLU A 133 1.81 -12.91 -15.21
CA GLU A 133 1.10 -13.43 -16.37
C GLU A 133 -0.42 -13.24 -16.23
N GLY A 134 -1.07 -12.71 -17.24
CA GLY A 134 -2.49 -12.36 -17.23
C GLY A 134 -2.77 -10.88 -16.99
N ASN A 135 -1.80 -10.07 -16.52
CA ASN A 135 -1.98 -8.63 -16.46
C ASN A 135 -2.06 -8.01 -17.86
N ASP A 136 -2.97 -7.05 -18.03
CA ASP A 136 -3.00 -6.21 -19.22
C ASP A 136 -1.76 -5.28 -19.23
N PRO A 137 -0.90 -5.34 -20.28
CA PRO A 137 0.25 -4.45 -20.38
C PRO A 137 -0.13 -2.96 -20.32
N ALA A 138 -1.28 -2.57 -20.85
CA ALA A 138 -1.74 -1.19 -20.78
C ALA A 138 -2.07 -0.77 -19.34
N ALA A 139 -2.66 -1.67 -18.55
CA ALA A 139 -2.90 -1.45 -17.12
C ALA A 139 -1.59 -1.26 -16.35
N VAL A 140 -0.59 -2.09 -16.62
CA VAL A 140 0.75 -1.98 -16.01
C VAL A 140 1.37 -0.61 -16.30
N GLU A 141 1.32 -0.16 -17.56
CA GLU A 141 1.90 1.13 -17.94
C GLU A 141 1.16 2.33 -17.33
N VAL A 142 -0.16 2.28 -17.18
CA VAL A 142 -0.91 3.34 -16.48
C VAL A 142 -0.51 3.42 -15.01
N VAL A 143 -0.41 2.28 -14.30
CA VAL A 143 0.02 2.25 -12.89
C VAL A 143 1.48 2.70 -12.76
N ARG A 144 2.35 2.33 -13.71
CA ARG A 144 3.74 2.81 -13.77
C ARG A 144 3.78 4.33 -13.91
N ALA A 145 3.05 4.89 -14.86
CA ALA A 145 2.97 6.33 -15.07
C ALA A 145 2.41 7.07 -13.84
N MET A 146 1.43 6.48 -13.16
CA MET A 146 0.90 7.00 -11.90
C MET A 146 2.01 7.18 -10.85
N TRP A 147 2.81 6.15 -10.60
CA TRP A 147 3.89 6.21 -9.62
C TRP A 147 5.04 7.09 -10.07
N ALA A 148 5.45 7.00 -11.34
CA ALA A 148 6.50 7.88 -11.89
C ALA A 148 6.14 9.35 -11.77
N SER A 149 4.85 9.72 -11.90
CA SER A 149 4.37 11.09 -11.75
C SER A 149 4.60 11.68 -10.35
N THR A 150 4.85 10.86 -9.34
CA THR A 150 5.19 11.30 -7.98
C THR A 150 6.68 11.60 -7.80
N GLY A 151 7.51 11.41 -8.82
CA GLY A 151 8.97 11.48 -8.75
C GLY A 151 9.63 10.21 -8.22
N ALA A 152 8.89 9.11 -8.13
CA ALA A 152 9.42 7.81 -7.74
C ALA A 152 10.17 7.11 -8.88
N GLU A 153 11.19 6.33 -8.52
CA GLU A 153 11.85 5.36 -9.41
C GLU A 153 11.02 4.08 -9.42
N VAL A 154 10.41 3.73 -10.56
CA VAL A 154 9.55 2.53 -10.68
C VAL A 154 10.37 1.36 -11.22
N LEU A 155 10.39 0.25 -10.46
CA LEU A 155 11.12 -0.98 -10.76
C LEU A 155 10.15 -2.15 -10.90
N ASP A 156 10.51 -3.16 -11.72
CA ASP A 156 9.76 -4.40 -11.83
C ASP A 156 10.49 -5.55 -11.13
N MET A 157 9.73 -6.38 -10.43
CA MET A 157 10.19 -7.66 -9.88
C MET A 157 9.10 -8.71 -10.08
N THR A 158 9.48 -9.99 -10.08
CA THR A 158 8.49 -11.06 -9.86
C THR A 158 8.00 -11.02 -8.41
N VAL A 159 6.77 -11.46 -8.16
CA VAL A 159 6.17 -11.52 -6.82
C VAL A 159 7.10 -12.23 -5.82
N ASP A 160 7.58 -13.41 -6.19
CA ASP A 160 8.40 -14.24 -5.29
C ASP A 160 9.75 -13.59 -4.99
N ARG A 161 10.37 -12.93 -5.99
CA ARG A 161 11.61 -12.18 -5.78
C ARG A 161 11.39 -10.95 -4.88
N HIS A 162 10.31 -10.22 -5.10
CA HIS A 162 9.92 -9.09 -4.25
C HIS A 162 9.83 -9.54 -2.79
N ASP A 163 9.01 -10.55 -2.51
CA ASP A 163 8.78 -11.00 -1.14
C ASP A 163 10.06 -11.54 -0.48
N ALA A 164 10.90 -12.28 -1.22
CA ALA A 164 12.18 -12.75 -0.71
C ALA A 164 13.16 -11.61 -0.38
N VAL A 165 13.26 -10.60 -1.25
CA VAL A 165 14.15 -9.44 -1.02
C VAL A 165 13.66 -8.64 0.18
N LEU A 166 12.37 -8.32 0.24
CA LEU A 166 11.81 -7.50 1.32
C LEU A 166 11.76 -8.25 2.66
N ALA A 167 11.59 -9.57 2.64
CA ALA A 167 11.74 -10.39 3.85
C ALA A 167 13.13 -10.23 4.47
N ALA A 168 14.18 -10.24 3.66
CA ALA A 168 15.56 -10.13 4.14
C ALA A 168 15.97 -8.69 4.50
N THR A 169 15.56 -7.71 3.69
CA THR A 169 16.08 -6.33 3.81
C THR A 169 15.20 -5.41 4.66
N SER A 170 13.95 -5.78 4.90
CA SER A 170 12.99 -4.96 5.66
C SER A 170 12.36 -5.75 6.82
N HIS A 171 11.71 -6.89 6.53
CA HIS A 171 10.91 -7.57 7.56
C HIS A 171 11.80 -8.22 8.63
N LEU A 172 12.91 -8.85 8.25
CA LEU A 172 13.85 -9.46 9.22
C LEU A 172 14.44 -8.42 10.19
N PRO A 173 14.97 -7.27 9.74
CA PRO A 173 15.42 -6.22 10.67
C PRO A 173 14.33 -5.76 11.64
N HIS A 174 13.10 -5.55 11.17
CA HIS A 174 11.99 -5.19 12.07
C HIS A 174 11.69 -6.27 13.10
N MET A 175 11.67 -7.54 12.70
CA MET A 175 11.44 -8.66 13.63
C MET A 175 12.55 -8.77 14.68
N LEU A 176 13.81 -8.53 14.29
CA LEU A 176 14.92 -8.50 15.23
C LEU A 176 14.78 -7.33 16.23
N ALA A 177 14.44 -6.13 15.74
CA ALA A 177 14.22 -4.96 16.57
C ALA A 177 13.06 -5.18 17.57
N TYR A 178 11.93 -5.72 17.11
CA TYR A 178 10.80 -6.03 18.00
C TYR A 178 11.16 -7.09 19.03
N THR A 179 11.88 -8.13 18.64
CA THR A 179 12.33 -9.18 19.57
C THR A 179 13.30 -8.63 20.61
N LEU A 180 14.22 -7.74 20.21
CA LEU A 180 15.14 -7.08 21.13
C LEU A 180 14.38 -6.23 22.16
N VAL A 181 13.45 -5.39 21.69
CA VAL A 181 12.66 -4.52 22.58
C VAL A 181 11.80 -5.37 23.53
N ASP A 182 11.16 -6.43 23.04
CA ASP A 182 10.34 -7.33 23.86
C ASP A 182 11.18 -8.06 24.94
N ALA A 183 12.36 -8.57 24.56
CA ALA A 183 13.28 -9.19 25.50
C ALA A 183 13.74 -8.25 26.60
N LEU A 184 14.07 -7.00 26.26
CA LEU A 184 14.48 -5.98 27.24
C LEU A 184 13.31 -5.55 28.12
N ALA A 185 12.12 -5.38 27.55
CA ALA A 185 10.91 -5.01 28.30
C ALA A 185 10.50 -6.09 29.31
N SER A 186 10.79 -7.35 29.00
CA SER A 186 10.49 -8.49 29.87
C SER A 186 11.54 -8.76 30.94
N ALA A 187 12.68 -8.06 30.92
CA ALA A 187 13.75 -8.26 31.88
C ALA A 187 13.45 -7.57 33.23
N ALA A 188 13.98 -8.13 34.34
CA ALA A 188 13.75 -7.61 35.71
C ALA A 188 14.28 -6.17 35.91
N ALA A 189 15.30 -5.75 35.14
CA ALA A 189 15.89 -4.40 35.19
C ALA A 189 15.51 -3.57 33.92
N SER A 190 14.35 -3.79 33.35
CA SER A 190 13.93 -3.17 32.08
C SER A 190 14.02 -1.63 32.09
N GLU A 191 13.59 -0.99 33.17
CA GLU A 191 13.62 0.47 33.29
C GLU A 191 15.05 1.03 33.20
N ASP A 192 16.00 0.43 33.90
CA ASP A 192 17.41 0.84 33.85
C ASP A 192 18.04 0.53 32.50
N MET A 193 17.69 -0.60 31.89
CA MET A 193 18.16 -0.94 30.55
C MET A 193 17.72 0.11 29.49
N PHE A 194 16.47 0.54 29.51
CA PHE A 194 16.00 1.59 28.60
C PHE A 194 16.58 2.96 28.93
N ARG A 195 16.78 3.30 30.20
CA ARG A 195 17.45 4.55 30.59
C ARG A 195 18.91 4.62 30.16
N CYS A 196 19.59 3.47 30.06
CA CYS A 196 20.99 3.38 29.64
C CYS A 196 21.11 3.11 28.13
N ALA A 197 20.01 2.96 27.41
CA ALA A 197 20.01 2.76 25.95
C ALA A 197 20.57 4.00 25.26
N ALA A 198 21.70 3.84 24.57
CA ALA A 198 22.46 4.90 23.92
C ALA A 198 22.61 4.64 22.41
N GLY A 199 23.69 5.14 21.78
CA GLY A 199 23.93 5.07 20.34
C GLY A 199 23.77 3.67 19.75
N GLY A 200 24.42 2.67 20.34
CA GLY A 200 24.32 1.28 19.86
C GLY A 200 22.90 0.70 19.83
N PHE A 201 21.98 1.22 20.66
CA PHE A 201 20.57 0.83 20.60
C PHE A 201 19.78 1.59 19.52
N ARG A 202 20.21 2.82 19.19
CA ARG A 202 19.59 3.62 18.13
C ARG A 202 20.00 3.17 16.73
N ASP A 203 21.21 2.63 16.62
CA ASP A 203 21.80 2.23 15.35
C ASP A 203 21.36 0.81 14.91
N PHE A 204 20.62 0.11 15.81
CA PHE A 204 20.01 -1.19 15.57
C PHE A 204 18.60 -1.04 15.05
#